data_31600ae678cf91839ace5a8e10716683
#
_entry.id   31600ae678cf91839ace5a8e10716683
#
_cell.length_a   1.000
_cell.length_b   1.000
_cell.length_c   1.000
_cell.angle_alpha   90.00
_cell.angle_beta   90.00
_cell.angle_gamma   90.00
#
_symmetry.space_group_name_H-M   'P 1'
#
loop_
_entity.id
_entity.type
_entity.pdbx_description
1 polymer ?
#
loop_
_entity_poly.entity_id
_entity_poly.type
_entity_poly.pdbx_seq_one_letter_code
_entity_poly.pdbx_strand_id
1 'polypeptide(L)'
;MWPCSGHRSDGFKFLRQCSIQRGGCNPSLPGGCCAQQVLSAQQDFQNQKGQLEEEIEAANHLVIFYPKFHCELNFIERFWCAAKWYAREHCEYSLDGLRKVLSAALNSVSIASFNCYYNHCVRVMEAYIEGFKYGTKAFTEHVYKGHRQVVDKSKW
;
A
#
# COMPACT_ATOMS: atom_id res chain seq x y z
N MET A 1 29.94 16.94 8.43
CA MET A 1 28.54 16.97 7.94
C MET A 1 28.54 17.79 6.65
N TRP A 2 28.41 17.17 5.48
CA TRP A 2 28.39 17.89 4.21
C TRP A 2 27.01 18.51 4.04
N PRO A 3 26.89 19.81 3.77
CA PRO A 3 25.59 20.43 3.53
C PRO A 3 24.96 19.82 2.27
N CYS A 4 23.67 19.54 2.32
CA CYS A 4 22.89 19.04 1.18
C CYS A 4 22.79 20.07 0.04
N SER A 5 23.20 21.31 0.28
CA SER A 5 23.21 22.41 -0.68
C SER A 5 24.65 22.83 -0.99
N GLY A 6 25.03 22.82 -2.28
CA GLY A 6 26.25 23.42 -2.77
C GLY A 6 25.95 24.80 -3.36
N HIS A 7 26.84 25.78 -3.11
CA HIS A 7 26.82 27.04 -3.83
C HIS A 7 27.77 26.98 -5.04
N ARG A 8 27.29 27.44 -6.20
CA ARG A 8 28.18 27.82 -7.30
C ARG A 8 28.72 29.23 -7.08
N SER A 9 29.84 29.55 -7.72
CA SER A 9 30.39 30.89 -7.78
C SER A 9 29.44 31.95 -8.35
N ASP A 10 28.38 31.52 -9.04
CA ASP A 10 27.32 32.36 -9.62
C ASP A 10 26.10 32.60 -8.68
N GLY A 11 26.18 32.14 -7.43
CA GLY A 11 25.15 32.36 -6.43
C GLY A 11 23.95 31.40 -6.51
N PHE A 12 23.92 30.49 -7.48
CA PHE A 12 22.86 29.50 -7.57
C PHE A 12 23.04 28.35 -6.57
N LYS A 13 22.00 28.10 -5.80
CA LYS A 13 21.96 27.00 -4.83
C LYS A 13 21.49 25.71 -5.50
N PHE A 14 22.37 24.72 -5.61
CA PHE A 14 21.96 23.39 -6.07
C PHE A 14 21.36 22.57 -4.95
N LEU A 15 20.12 22.17 -5.14
CA LEU A 15 19.46 21.21 -4.27
C LEU A 15 19.81 19.80 -4.74
N ARG A 16 20.38 18.98 -3.86
CA ARG A 16 20.67 17.57 -4.11
C ARG A 16 19.64 16.70 -3.41
N GLN A 17 19.40 15.52 -3.95
CA GLN A 17 18.59 14.52 -3.28
C GLN A 17 19.37 13.97 -2.06
N CYS A 18 18.75 13.98 -0.88
CA CYS A 18 19.34 13.41 0.32
C CYS A 18 19.36 11.89 0.24
N SER A 19 20.47 11.27 0.64
CA SER A 19 20.56 9.82 0.81
C SER A 19 20.02 9.43 2.18
N ILE A 20 19.04 8.51 2.22
CA ILE A 20 18.49 7.94 3.45
C ILE A 20 19.60 7.32 4.33
N GLN A 21 20.63 6.76 3.71
CA GLN A 21 21.76 6.12 4.40
C GLN A 21 22.67 7.09 5.14
N ARG A 22 22.59 8.41 4.91
CA ARG A 22 23.42 9.45 5.53
C ARG A 22 22.69 10.35 6.53
N GLY A 23 21.66 9.85 7.19
CA GLY A 23 20.95 10.60 8.22
C GLY A 23 19.74 11.40 7.75
N GLY A 24 19.33 11.24 6.48
CA GLY A 24 18.08 11.81 5.97
C GLY A 24 18.08 13.33 5.78
N CYS A 25 16.90 13.86 5.49
CA CYS A 25 16.65 15.30 5.39
C CYS A 25 16.50 15.94 6.78
N ASN A 26 17.00 17.17 6.92
CA ASN A 26 16.74 17.96 8.11
C ASN A 26 15.46 18.80 7.92
N PRO A 27 14.35 18.47 8.61
CA PRO A 27 13.07 19.17 8.45
C PRO A 27 13.09 20.58 9.03
N SER A 28 14.08 20.91 9.89
CA SER A 28 14.18 22.20 10.58
C SER A 28 14.82 23.30 9.75
N LEU A 29 15.31 22.99 8.53
CA LEU A 29 15.91 24.00 7.65
C LEU A 29 14.82 24.76 6.90
N PRO A 30 14.74 26.09 7.06
CA PRO A 30 13.78 26.90 6.30
C PRO A 30 14.05 26.77 4.79
N GLY A 31 13.01 26.40 4.03
CA GLY A 31 13.08 26.16 2.60
C GLY A 31 13.57 24.77 2.17
N GLY A 32 13.77 23.87 3.15
CA GLY A 32 14.17 22.48 2.87
C GLY A 32 15.64 22.29 2.55
N CYS A 33 16.17 21.08 2.76
CA CYS A 33 17.58 20.75 2.54
C CYS A 33 17.87 20.07 1.20
N CYS A 34 16.85 19.60 0.47
CA CYS A 34 17.00 18.90 -0.79
C CYS A 34 15.84 19.19 -1.76
N ALA A 35 16.07 18.89 -3.04
CA ALA A 35 15.08 19.12 -4.09
C ALA A 35 13.73 18.45 -3.80
N GLN A 36 13.72 17.21 -3.28
CA GLN A 36 12.51 16.49 -2.96
C GLN A 36 11.68 17.20 -1.87
N GLN A 37 12.33 17.70 -0.82
CA GLN A 37 11.65 18.42 0.26
C GLN A 37 11.10 19.77 -0.21
N VAL A 38 11.86 20.50 -1.03
CA VAL A 38 11.43 21.78 -1.61
C VAL A 38 10.23 21.58 -2.53
N LEU A 39 10.28 20.60 -3.43
CA LEU A 39 9.19 20.28 -4.35
C LEU A 39 7.93 19.81 -3.61
N SER A 40 8.09 18.92 -2.62
CA SER A 40 6.95 18.43 -1.84
C SER A 40 6.27 19.50 -0.98
N ALA A 41 6.95 20.62 -0.71
CA ALA A 41 6.40 21.75 0.01
C ALA A 41 5.73 22.80 -0.90
N GLN A 42 5.87 22.69 -2.22
CA GLN A 42 5.22 23.60 -3.15
C GLN A 42 3.71 23.34 -3.21
N GLN A 43 2.92 24.41 -3.13
CA GLN A 43 1.46 24.31 -3.07
C GLN A 43 0.85 23.74 -4.36
N ASP A 44 1.40 24.09 -5.51
CA ASP A 44 1.01 23.56 -6.81
C ASP A 44 1.28 22.06 -6.91
N PHE A 45 2.45 21.61 -6.43
CA PHE A 45 2.79 20.19 -6.40
C PHE A 45 1.90 19.39 -5.42
N GLN A 46 1.56 19.98 -4.26
CA GLN A 46 0.67 19.32 -3.28
C GLN A 46 -0.78 19.20 -3.79
N ASN A 47 -1.22 20.17 -4.58
CA ASN A 47 -2.58 20.20 -5.13
C ASN A 47 -2.70 19.42 -6.44
N GLN A 48 -1.58 19.01 -7.04
CA GLN A 48 -1.58 18.24 -8.27
C GLN A 48 -2.08 16.84 -8.03
N LYS A 49 -3.14 16.45 -8.72
CA LYS A 49 -3.62 15.07 -8.74
C LYS A 49 -2.68 14.18 -9.55
N GLY A 50 -2.67 12.89 -9.22
CA GLY A 50 -1.97 11.92 -10.05
C GLY A 50 -2.71 11.68 -11.37
N GLN A 51 -1.97 11.41 -12.45
CA GLN A 51 -2.57 11.14 -13.77
C GLN A 51 -3.66 10.05 -13.72
N LEU A 52 -3.42 8.97 -12.95
CA LEU A 52 -4.40 7.90 -12.77
C LEU A 52 -5.69 8.39 -12.10
N GLU A 53 -5.58 9.29 -11.13
CA GLU A 53 -6.73 9.89 -10.44
C GLU A 53 -7.53 10.77 -11.39
N GLU A 54 -6.86 11.60 -12.18
CA GLU A 54 -7.48 12.46 -13.19
C GLU A 54 -8.23 11.63 -14.25
N GLU A 55 -7.64 10.56 -14.76
CA GLU A 55 -8.24 9.68 -15.77
C GLU A 55 -9.48 8.96 -15.24
N ILE A 56 -9.42 8.46 -13.99
CA ILE A 56 -10.55 7.76 -13.37
C ILE A 56 -11.69 8.73 -13.06
N GLU A 57 -11.39 9.92 -12.57
CA GLU A 57 -12.38 10.97 -12.31
C GLU A 57 -13.02 11.49 -13.62
N ALA A 58 -12.21 11.64 -14.70
CA ALA A 58 -12.73 11.99 -16.02
C ALA A 58 -13.73 10.96 -16.56
N ALA A 59 -13.58 9.69 -16.17
CA ALA A 59 -14.54 8.63 -16.44
C ALA A 59 -15.75 8.60 -15.49
N ASN A 60 -15.95 9.62 -14.65
CA ASN A 60 -17.00 9.74 -13.63
C ASN A 60 -16.96 8.64 -12.55
N HIS A 61 -15.77 8.18 -12.16
CA HIS A 61 -15.58 7.25 -11.07
C HIS A 61 -14.95 7.96 -9.87
N LEU A 62 -15.27 7.47 -8.67
CA LEU A 62 -14.64 7.92 -7.43
C LEU A 62 -13.33 7.20 -7.19
N VAL A 63 -12.29 7.96 -6.86
CA VAL A 63 -10.97 7.41 -6.46
C VAL A 63 -10.82 7.50 -4.96
N ILE A 64 -10.54 6.38 -4.32
CA ILE A 64 -10.20 6.29 -2.90
C ILE A 64 -8.91 5.51 -2.74
N PHE A 65 -7.91 6.13 -2.15
CA PHE A 65 -6.64 5.48 -1.88
C PHE A 65 -6.61 4.87 -0.49
N TYR A 66 -6.14 3.63 -0.38
CA TYR A 66 -5.82 3.04 0.92
C TYR A 66 -4.68 3.81 1.61
N PRO A 67 -4.68 3.85 2.96
CA PRO A 67 -3.55 4.40 3.70
C PRO A 67 -2.24 3.75 3.28
N LYS A 68 -1.18 4.54 3.13
CA LYS A 68 0.16 4.03 2.77
C LYS A 68 0.63 3.03 3.82
N PHE A 69 1.33 1.98 3.38
CA PHE A 69 1.90 0.91 4.22
C PHE A 69 0.88 -0.02 4.91
N HIS A 70 -0.39 0.00 4.48
CA HIS A 70 -1.46 -0.86 4.98
C HIS A 70 -1.90 -1.89 3.93
N CYS A 71 -0.97 -2.74 3.47
CA CYS A 71 -1.26 -3.77 2.46
C CYS A 71 -2.27 -4.83 2.94
N GLU A 72 -2.43 -5.01 4.25
CA GLU A 72 -3.41 -5.90 4.86
C GLU A 72 -4.88 -5.50 4.59
N LEU A 73 -5.12 -4.24 4.21
CA LEU A 73 -6.45 -3.76 3.82
C LEU A 73 -6.80 -4.11 2.37
N ASN A 74 -5.81 -4.48 1.56
CA ASN A 74 -5.99 -4.78 0.16
C ASN A 74 -6.17 -6.29 -0.06
N PHE A 75 -7.40 -6.74 -0.30
CA PHE A 75 -7.71 -8.15 -0.48
C PHE A 75 -7.04 -8.79 -1.72
N ILE A 76 -6.66 -7.98 -2.71
CA ILE A 76 -5.96 -8.48 -3.91
C ILE A 76 -4.58 -9.06 -3.57
N GLU A 77 -3.94 -8.61 -2.50
CA GLU A 77 -2.66 -9.17 -2.06
C GLU A 77 -2.79 -10.65 -1.66
N ARG A 78 -3.92 -11.02 -1.05
CA ARG A 78 -4.23 -12.41 -0.69
C ARG A 78 -4.49 -13.27 -1.93
N PHE A 79 -5.17 -12.70 -2.93
CA PHE A 79 -5.36 -13.34 -4.22
C PHE A 79 -4.00 -13.60 -4.91
N TRP A 80 -3.13 -12.58 -4.96
CA TRP A 80 -1.77 -12.75 -5.51
C TRP A 80 -0.95 -13.80 -4.75
N CYS A 81 -1.13 -13.87 -3.43
CA CYS A 81 -0.45 -14.86 -2.61
C CYS A 81 -0.86 -16.28 -3.02
N ALA A 82 -2.16 -16.54 -3.16
CA ALA A 82 -2.70 -17.83 -3.59
C ALA A 82 -2.28 -18.19 -5.02
N ALA A 83 -2.40 -17.27 -5.97
CA ALA A 83 -1.99 -17.48 -7.36
C ALA A 83 -0.48 -17.75 -7.49
N LYS A 84 0.36 -17.02 -6.75
CA LYS A 84 1.81 -17.26 -6.69
C LYS A 84 2.15 -18.62 -6.08
N TRP A 85 1.41 -19.05 -5.04
CA TRP A 85 1.60 -20.36 -4.46
C TRP A 85 1.32 -21.47 -5.48
N TYR A 86 0.17 -21.40 -6.19
CA TYR A 86 -0.16 -22.33 -7.26
C TYR A 86 0.91 -22.36 -8.36
N ALA A 87 1.37 -21.18 -8.80
CA ALA A 87 2.40 -21.10 -9.83
C ALA A 87 3.71 -21.76 -9.40
N ARG A 88 4.13 -21.61 -8.12
CA ARG A 88 5.35 -22.24 -7.59
C ARG A 88 5.25 -23.77 -7.56
N GLU A 89 4.09 -24.29 -7.21
CA GLU A 89 3.86 -25.75 -7.15
C GLU A 89 3.87 -26.41 -8.54
N HIS A 90 3.50 -25.68 -9.61
CA HIS A 90 3.27 -26.24 -10.92
C HIS A 90 4.24 -25.72 -12.01
N CYS A 91 5.12 -24.78 -11.68
CA CYS A 91 6.04 -24.18 -12.64
C CYS A 91 7.38 -24.93 -12.70
N GLU A 92 7.91 -25.08 -13.92
CA GLU A 92 9.25 -25.66 -14.19
C GLU A 92 10.40 -24.67 -13.92
N TYR A 93 10.16 -23.56 -13.23
CA TYR A 93 11.14 -22.49 -12.95
C TYR A 93 11.82 -21.88 -14.18
N SER A 94 11.11 -21.93 -15.33
CA SER A 94 11.49 -21.26 -16.56
C SER A 94 10.43 -20.18 -16.92
N LEU A 95 10.81 -19.17 -17.72
CA LEU A 95 9.87 -18.14 -18.15
C LEU A 95 8.72 -18.75 -19.00
N ASP A 96 9.04 -19.70 -19.84
CA ASP A 96 8.03 -20.37 -20.68
C ASP A 96 7.13 -21.29 -19.86
N GLY A 97 7.66 -21.97 -18.85
CA GLY A 97 6.88 -22.72 -17.86
C GLY A 97 5.93 -21.82 -17.10
N LEU A 98 6.38 -20.65 -16.65
CA LEU A 98 5.53 -19.67 -15.96
C LEU A 98 4.40 -19.17 -16.87
N ARG A 99 4.67 -18.86 -18.14
CA ARG A 99 3.64 -18.43 -19.11
C ARG A 99 2.55 -19.48 -19.32
N LYS A 100 2.91 -20.77 -19.36
CA LYS A 100 1.96 -21.88 -19.49
C LYS A 100 1.05 -22.01 -18.27
N VAL A 101 1.60 -21.81 -17.07
CA VAL A 101 0.89 -22.02 -15.81
C VAL A 101 0.11 -20.77 -15.37
N LEU A 102 0.46 -19.58 -15.87
CA LEU A 102 -0.08 -18.31 -15.40
C LEU A 102 -1.62 -18.25 -15.44
N SER A 103 -2.23 -18.65 -16.54
CA SER A 103 -3.69 -18.63 -16.68
C SER A 103 -4.38 -19.57 -15.67
N ALA A 104 -3.83 -20.77 -15.47
CA ALA A 104 -4.33 -21.72 -14.48
C ALA A 104 -4.14 -21.20 -13.05
N ALA A 105 -3.01 -20.56 -12.76
CA ALA A 105 -2.73 -19.98 -11.47
C ALA A 105 -3.73 -18.85 -11.09
N LEU A 106 -4.06 -17.98 -12.04
CA LEU A 106 -5.06 -16.92 -11.85
C LEU A 106 -6.47 -17.50 -11.63
N ASN A 107 -6.81 -18.56 -12.34
CA ASN A 107 -8.12 -19.22 -12.22
C ASN A 107 -8.21 -20.22 -11.06
N SER A 108 -7.12 -20.52 -10.36
CA SER A 108 -7.10 -21.45 -9.23
C SER A 108 -7.85 -20.95 -8.00
N VAL A 109 -8.04 -19.64 -7.89
CA VAL A 109 -8.70 -19.00 -6.73
C VAL A 109 -10.20 -18.96 -6.97
N SER A 110 -10.96 -19.69 -6.17
CA SER A 110 -12.43 -19.71 -6.27
C SER A 110 -13.05 -18.37 -5.84
N ILE A 111 -14.27 -18.09 -6.34
CA ILE A 111 -15.07 -16.92 -5.91
C ILE A 111 -15.32 -16.97 -4.39
N ALA A 112 -15.53 -18.15 -3.82
CA ALA A 112 -15.71 -18.31 -2.38
C ALA A 112 -14.46 -17.88 -1.60
N SER A 113 -13.27 -18.24 -2.07
CA SER A 113 -12.00 -17.80 -1.48
C SER A 113 -11.82 -16.28 -1.60
N PHE A 114 -12.19 -15.71 -2.73
CA PHE A 114 -12.14 -14.28 -2.96
C PHE A 114 -13.03 -13.51 -1.98
N ASN A 115 -14.26 -13.98 -1.77
CA ASN A 115 -15.18 -13.42 -0.77
C ASN A 115 -14.62 -13.55 0.67
N CYS A 116 -13.94 -14.66 0.98
CA CYS A 116 -13.25 -14.81 2.27
C CYS A 116 -12.13 -13.77 2.45
N TYR A 117 -11.35 -13.47 1.40
CA TYR A 117 -10.30 -12.46 1.44
C TYR A 117 -10.87 -11.07 1.65
N TYR A 118 -11.92 -10.72 0.92
CA TYR A 118 -12.61 -9.44 1.09
C TYR A 118 -13.16 -9.28 2.52
N ASN A 119 -13.93 -10.25 3.01
CA ASN A 119 -14.48 -10.21 4.35
C ASN A 119 -13.42 -10.15 5.45
N HIS A 120 -12.25 -10.76 5.21
CA HIS A 120 -11.14 -10.62 6.14
C HIS A 120 -10.62 -9.17 6.19
N CYS A 121 -10.45 -8.51 5.03
CA CYS A 121 -10.02 -7.11 4.98
C CYS A 121 -11.06 -6.19 5.65
N VAL A 122 -12.35 -6.43 5.47
CA VAL A 122 -13.41 -5.68 6.17
C VAL A 122 -13.25 -5.79 7.69
N ARG A 123 -13.05 -7.00 8.24
CA ARG A 123 -12.81 -7.18 9.68
C ARG A 123 -11.55 -6.47 10.17
N VAL A 124 -10.50 -6.42 9.35
CA VAL A 124 -9.30 -5.66 9.66
C VAL A 124 -9.60 -4.16 9.72
N MET A 125 -10.37 -3.63 8.78
CA MET A 125 -10.80 -2.22 8.80
C MET A 125 -11.64 -1.90 10.03
N GLU A 126 -12.59 -2.78 10.38
CA GLU A 126 -13.41 -2.66 11.60
C GLU A 126 -12.54 -2.61 12.86
N ALA A 127 -11.54 -3.51 12.95
CA ALA A 127 -10.60 -3.51 14.07
C ALA A 127 -9.82 -2.19 14.19
N TYR A 128 -9.41 -1.58 13.07
CA TYR A 128 -8.77 -0.27 13.10
C TYR A 128 -9.72 0.86 13.51
N ILE A 129 -10.97 0.82 13.06
CA ILE A 129 -12.01 1.79 13.45
C ILE A 129 -12.25 1.72 14.96
N GLU A 130 -12.24 0.52 15.53
CA GLU A 130 -12.36 0.30 16.98
C GLU A 130 -11.08 0.64 17.77
N GLY A 131 -10.01 1.04 17.08
CA GLY A 131 -8.76 1.48 17.70
C GLY A 131 -7.78 0.37 18.08
N PHE A 132 -8.00 -0.87 17.63
CA PHE A 132 -7.04 -1.95 17.86
C PHE A 132 -5.74 -1.71 17.06
N LYS A 133 -4.62 -1.96 17.70
CA LYS A 133 -3.31 -1.87 17.03
C LYS A 133 -2.95 -3.21 16.36
N TYR A 134 -2.52 -3.15 15.11
CA TYR A 134 -2.06 -4.32 14.35
C TYR A 134 -1.01 -5.13 15.11
N GLY A 135 -1.12 -6.45 15.04
CA GLY A 135 -0.18 -7.37 15.70
C GLY A 135 -0.40 -7.56 17.21
N THR A 136 -1.34 -6.86 17.84
CA THR A 136 -1.70 -7.14 19.23
C THR A 136 -2.61 -8.37 19.35
N LYS A 137 -2.60 -8.99 20.53
CA LYS A 137 -3.46 -10.15 20.80
C LYS A 137 -4.95 -9.78 20.63
N ALA A 138 -5.36 -8.61 21.11
CA ALA A 138 -6.73 -8.12 20.98
C ALA A 138 -7.15 -7.95 19.50
N PHE A 139 -6.28 -7.37 18.67
CA PHE A 139 -6.49 -7.27 17.22
C PHE A 139 -6.67 -8.65 16.58
N THR A 140 -5.76 -9.58 16.88
CA THR A 140 -5.83 -10.95 16.35
C THR A 140 -7.12 -11.66 16.76
N GLU A 141 -7.51 -11.52 18.02
CA GLU A 141 -8.76 -12.08 18.52
C GLU A 141 -9.99 -11.50 17.82
N HIS A 142 -10.02 -10.17 17.61
CA HIS A 142 -11.11 -9.51 16.91
C HIS A 142 -11.21 -10.00 15.45
N VAL A 143 -10.12 -9.99 14.71
CA VAL A 143 -10.10 -10.32 13.27
C VAL A 143 -10.37 -11.81 13.00
N TYR A 144 -9.88 -12.72 13.84
CA TYR A 144 -9.94 -14.17 13.58
C TYR A 144 -11.03 -14.93 14.34
N LYS A 145 -11.49 -14.43 15.49
CA LYS A 145 -12.57 -15.10 16.27
C LYS A 145 -13.98 -14.86 15.72
N GLY A 146 -14.17 -13.80 14.95
CA GLY A 146 -15.51 -13.37 14.52
C GLY A 146 -16.29 -14.36 13.65
N HIS A 147 -15.63 -15.29 12.96
CA HIS A 147 -16.31 -16.16 12.00
C HIS A 147 -16.97 -17.41 12.63
N ARG A 148 -16.74 -17.69 13.92
CA ARG A 148 -17.32 -18.81 14.66
C ARG A 148 -18.33 -18.41 15.74
N GLN A 149 -18.59 -17.12 15.91
CA GLN A 149 -19.66 -16.70 16.82
C GLN A 149 -21.02 -16.99 16.17
N VAL A 150 -21.77 -17.84 16.81
CA VAL A 150 -23.21 -17.97 16.55
C VAL A 150 -23.83 -16.64 16.96
N VAL A 151 -24.33 -15.88 15.99
CA VAL A 151 -25.03 -14.62 16.29
C VAL A 151 -26.23 -14.96 17.15
N ASP A 152 -26.24 -14.47 18.37
CA ASP A 152 -27.39 -14.60 19.25
C ASP A 152 -28.58 -13.84 18.63
N LYS A 153 -29.50 -14.55 18.02
CA LYS A 153 -30.69 -14.00 17.35
C LYS A 153 -31.67 -13.32 18.31
N SER A 154 -31.39 -13.32 19.61
CA SER A 154 -32.28 -12.67 20.62
C SER A 154 -32.14 -11.14 20.63
N LYS A 155 -31.25 -10.56 19.81
CA LYS A 155 -30.98 -9.10 19.73
C LYS A 155 -31.52 -8.44 18.46
N TRP A 156 -32.38 -9.11 17.69
CA TRP A 156 -33.06 -8.52 16.53
C TRP A 156 -34.56 -8.37 16.80
#